data_1bac248b97203aa08042ea64c86acb2b
#
_entry.id   1bac248b97203aa08042ea64c86acb2b
#
_cell.length_a   1.000
_cell.length_b   1.000
_cell.length_c   1.000
_cell.angle_alpha   90.00
_cell.angle_beta   90.00
_cell.angle_gamma   90.00
#
_symmetry.space_group_name_H-M   'P 1'
#
loop_
_entity.id
_entity.type
_entity.pdbx_description
1 polymer ?
#
loop_
_entity_poly.entity_id
_entity_poly.type
_entity_poly.pdbx_seq_one_letter_code
_entity_poly.pdbx_strand_id
1 'polypeptide(L)'
;EHPDDGEIYCTKYAVLAKQEKYTQGLKVIERALKQKELENKKEVLFARISAYESMFDFDTAYRYAKAYVKAYPKDANGKKELTFLETR
;
A
#
# COMPACT_ATOMS: atom_id res chain seq x y z
N GLU A 1 -9.50 17.49 11.04
CA GLU A 1 -9.11 16.13 10.74
C GLU A 1 -9.96 15.53 9.64
N HIS A 2 -9.33 14.74 8.83
CA HIS A 2 -9.99 14.14 7.68
C HIS A 2 -9.75 12.64 7.70
N PRO A 3 -10.62 11.88 8.39
CA PRO A 3 -10.41 10.43 8.51
C PRO A 3 -10.45 9.68 7.19
N ASP A 4 -10.94 10.34 6.14
CA ASP A 4 -11.00 9.74 4.81
C ASP A 4 -9.88 10.22 3.89
N ASP A 5 -8.87 10.91 4.42
CA ASP A 5 -7.73 11.39 3.63
C ASP A 5 -6.61 10.36 3.66
N GLY A 6 -6.41 9.69 2.52
CA GLY A 6 -5.39 8.66 2.41
C GLY A 6 -3.97 9.17 2.63
N GLU A 7 -3.70 10.45 2.33
CA GLU A 7 -2.37 11.01 2.55
C GLU A 7 -1.98 11.00 4.01
N ILE A 8 -2.94 11.29 4.89
CA ILE A 8 -2.67 11.29 6.33
C ILE A 8 -2.29 9.89 6.78
N TYR A 9 -3.03 8.89 6.29
CA TYR A 9 -2.73 7.50 6.63
C TYR A 9 -1.37 7.06 6.10
N CYS A 10 -1.03 7.49 4.88
CA CYS A 10 0.28 7.17 4.31
C CYS A 10 1.40 7.81 5.12
N THR A 11 1.21 9.02 5.61
CA THR A 11 2.20 9.69 6.43
C THR A 11 2.41 8.92 7.74
N LYS A 12 1.32 8.50 8.38
CA LYS A 12 1.42 7.70 9.59
C LYS A 12 2.14 6.38 9.33
N TYR A 13 1.80 5.73 8.22
CA TYR A 13 2.47 4.50 7.84
C TYR A 13 3.97 4.73 7.64
N ALA A 14 4.34 5.82 6.95
CA ALA A 14 5.75 6.10 6.68
C ALA A 14 6.55 6.28 7.97
N VAL A 15 5.97 6.94 8.97
CA VAL A 15 6.64 7.10 10.27
C VAL A 15 6.87 5.74 10.92
N LEU A 16 5.85 4.89 10.91
CA LEU A 16 5.98 3.56 11.50
C LEU A 16 6.97 2.69 10.73
N ALA A 17 6.99 2.82 9.41
CA ALA A 17 7.91 2.06 8.58
C ALA A 17 9.37 2.44 8.87
N LYS A 18 9.62 3.73 9.11
CA LYS A 18 10.97 4.17 9.47
C LYS A 18 11.42 3.57 10.79
N GLN A 19 10.49 3.27 11.67
CA GLN A 19 10.76 2.63 12.94
C GLN A 19 10.71 1.11 12.85
N GLU A 20 10.56 0.59 11.62
CA GLU A 20 10.46 -0.84 11.34
C GLU A 20 9.26 -1.50 12.04
N LYS A 21 8.22 -0.71 12.29
CA LYS A 21 6.99 -1.21 12.91
C LYS A 21 5.96 -1.53 11.84
N TYR A 22 6.29 -2.46 10.97
CA TYR A 22 5.49 -2.74 9.78
C TYR A 22 4.10 -3.29 10.10
N THR A 23 3.98 -4.12 11.12
CA THR A 23 2.67 -4.65 11.51
C THR A 23 1.73 -3.54 11.94
N GLN A 24 2.25 -2.58 12.72
CA GLN A 24 1.47 -1.43 13.14
C GLN A 24 1.14 -0.54 11.95
N GLY A 25 2.09 -0.39 11.02
CA GLY A 25 1.85 0.36 9.80
C GLY A 25 0.74 -0.24 8.97
N LEU A 26 0.71 -1.57 8.88
CA LEU A 26 -0.37 -2.25 8.15
C LEU A 26 -1.73 -2.00 8.78
N LYS A 27 -1.79 -1.93 10.11
CA LYS A 27 -3.05 -1.63 10.78
C LYS A 27 -3.57 -0.25 10.38
N VAL A 28 -2.66 0.72 10.24
CA VAL A 28 -3.03 2.06 9.77
C VAL A 28 -3.57 1.98 8.34
N ILE A 29 -2.87 1.26 7.47
CA ILE A 29 -3.30 1.11 6.07
C ILE A 29 -4.68 0.46 6.00
N GLU A 30 -4.90 -0.61 6.77
CA GLU A 30 -6.18 -1.32 6.73
C GLU A 30 -7.32 -0.47 7.28
N ARG A 31 -7.02 0.35 8.29
CA ARG A 31 -8.02 1.28 8.80
C ARG A 31 -8.43 2.27 7.72
N ALA A 32 -7.44 2.77 6.95
CA ALA A 32 -7.73 3.67 5.85
C ALA A 32 -8.63 3.01 4.82
N LEU A 33 -8.35 1.75 4.48
CA LEU A 33 -9.10 1.05 3.44
C LEU A 33 -10.55 0.73 3.85
N LYS A 34 -10.87 0.87 5.13
CA LYS A 34 -12.24 0.69 5.60
C LYS A 34 -13.09 1.94 5.42
N GLN A 35 -12.49 3.06 5.07
CA GLN A 35 -13.24 4.29 4.85
C GLN A 35 -13.97 4.21 3.51
N LYS A 36 -15.27 4.55 3.51
CA LYS A 36 -16.08 4.40 2.31
C LYS A 36 -15.68 5.34 1.19
N GLU A 37 -15.33 6.57 1.54
CA GLU A 37 -14.99 7.59 0.55
C GLU A 37 -13.55 8.06 0.75
N LEU A 38 -12.65 7.08 0.79
CA LEU A 38 -11.25 7.37 1.02
C LEU A 38 -10.65 8.16 -0.14
N GLU A 39 -10.12 9.34 0.15
CA GLU A 39 -9.37 10.12 -0.81
C GLU A 39 -7.95 9.57 -0.90
N ASN A 40 -7.35 9.71 -2.07
CA ASN A 40 -5.97 9.23 -2.30
C ASN A 40 -5.84 7.73 -2.02
N LYS A 41 -6.89 6.98 -2.36
CA LYS A 41 -6.91 5.53 -2.14
C LYS A 41 -5.77 4.83 -2.87
N LYS A 42 -5.40 5.34 -4.04
CA LYS A 42 -4.34 4.76 -4.85
C LYS A 42 -3.03 4.71 -4.06
N GLU A 43 -2.69 5.80 -3.38
CA GLU A 43 -1.47 5.87 -2.59
C GLU A 43 -1.50 4.88 -1.42
N VAL A 44 -2.66 4.72 -0.80
CA VAL A 44 -2.82 3.77 0.30
C VAL A 44 -2.65 2.34 -0.19
N LEU A 45 -3.22 2.03 -1.34
CA LEU A 45 -3.08 0.69 -1.93
C LEU A 45 -1.63 0.38 -2.29
N PHE A 46 -0.90 1.37 -2.80
CA PHE A 46 0.52 1.18 -3.10
C PHE A 46 1.33 0.99 -1.82
N ALA A 47 1.01 1.77 -0.78
CA ALA A 47 1.69 1.62 0.51
C ALA A 47 1.49 0.22 1.09
N ARG A 48 0.31 -0.37 0.87
CA ARG A 48 0.05 -1.74 1.33
C ARG A 48 1.01 -2.74 0.68
N ILE A 49 1.23 -2.59 -0.63
CA ILE A 49 2.19 -3.45 -1.34
C ILE A 49 3.57 -3.29 -0.73
N SER A 50 4.00 -2.05 -0.54
CA SER A 50 5.32 -1.76 0.02
C SER A 50 5.49 -2.35 1.42
N ALA A 51 4.43 -2.32 2.23
CA ALA A 51 4.48 -2.86 3.58
C ALA A 51 4.76 -4.36 3.57
N TYR A 52 4.08 -5.10 2.70
CA TYR A 52 4.32 -6.54 2.63
C TYR A 52 5.70 -6.86 2.08
N GLU A 53 6.19 -6.05 1.12
CA GLU A 53 7.56 -6.22 0.63
C GLU A 53 8.57 -6.02 1.76
N SER A 54 8.34 -5.01 2.59
CA SER A 54 9.24 -4.72 3.72
C SER A 54 9.28 -5.85 4.73
N MET A 55 8.17 -6.61 4.83
CA MET A 55 8.11 -7.77 5.71
C MET A 55 8.53 -9.06 5.01
N PHE A 56 9.02 -8.94 3.78
CA PHE A 56 9.46 -10.08 2.96
C PHE A 56 8.34 -11.05 2.62
N ASP A 57 7.08 -10.60 2.70
CA ASP A 57 5.93 -11.39 2.29
C ASP A 57 5.62 -11.07 0.83
N PHE A 58 6.46 -11.59 -0.05
CA PHE A 58 6.38 -11.26 -1.47
C PHE A 58 5.16 -11.89 -2.15
N ASP A 59 4.68 -13.01 -1.65
CA ASP A 59 3.47 -13.63 -2.21
C ASP A 59 2.26 -12.72 -2.04
N THR A 60 2.08 -12.17 -0.84
CA THR A 60 0.97 -11.27 -0.57
C THR A 60 1.14 -9.96 -1.33
N ALA A 61 2.37 -9.43 -1.35
CA ALA A 61 2.66 -8.21 -2.09
C ALA A 61 2.34 -8.39 -3.58
N TYR A 62 2.69 -9.54 -4.14
CA TYR A 62 2.42 -9.84 -5.54
C TYR A 62 0.92 -9.84 -5.82
N ARG A 63 0.13 -10.46 -4.96
CA ARG A 63 -1.33 -10.48 -5.13
C ARG A 63 -1.92 -9.08 -5.13
N TYR A 64 -1.48 -8.24 -4.21
CA TYR A 64 -1.97 -6.87 -4.14
C TYR A 64 -1.47 -6.03 -5.30
N ALA A 65 -0.24 -6.30 -5.79
CA ALA A 65 0.27 -5.58 -6.95
C ALA A 65 -0.55 -5.92 -8.20
N LYS A 66 -0.94 -7.18 -8.36
CA LYS A 66 -1.79 -7.58 -9.48
C LYS A 66 -3.14 -6.86 -9.41
N ALA A 67 -3.73 -6.81 -8.22
CA ALA A 67 -5.00 -6.11 -8.05
C ALA A 67 -4.85 -4.61 -8.31
N TYR A 68 -3.74 -4.04 -7.89
CA TYR A 68 -3.46 -2.62 -8.11
C TYR A 68 -3.37 -2.31 -9.59
N VAL A 69 -2.61 -3.10 -10.34
CA VAL A 69 -2.46 -2.86 -11.78
C VAL A 69 -3.79 -3.06 -12.51
N LYS A 70 -4.60 -4.01 -12.05
CA LYS A 70 -5.92 -4.21 -12.64
C LYS A 70 -6.80 -2.99 -12.43
N ALA A 71 -6.72 -2.35 -11.28
CA ALA A 71 -7.50 -1.16 -10.96
C ALA A 71 -6.94 0.10 -11.64
N TYR A 72 -5.63 0.17 -11.77
CA TYR A 72 -4.94 1.34 -12.32
C TYR A 72 -3.97 0.91 -13.43
N PRO A 73 -4.50 0.46 -14.58
CA PRO A 73 -3.64 -0.15 -15.60
C PRO A 73 -2.68 0.82 -16.29
N LYS A 74 -2.89 2.13 -16.10
CA LYS A 74 -2.01 3.13 -16.72
C LYS A 74 -0.96 3.67 -15.76
N ASP A 75 -0.93 3.17 -14.52
CA ASP A 75 0.03 3.64 -13.53
C ASP A 75 1.37 2.94 -13.75
N ALA A 76 2.37 3.70 -14.21
CA ALA A 76 3.69 3.14 -14.51
C ALA A 76 4.35 2.55 -13.26
N ASN A 77 4.17 3.20 -12.10
CA ASN A 77 4.77 2.69 -10.86
C ASN A 77 4.20 1.34 -10.48
N GLY A 78 2.89 1.16 -10.65
CA GLY A 78 2.27 -0.12 -10.35
C GLY A 78 2.79 -1.23 -11.24
N LYS A 79 2.95 -0.94 -12.53
CA LYS A 79 3.47 -1.91 -13.48
C LYS A 79 4.90 -2.29 -13.17
N LYS A 80 5.72 -1.33 -12.79
CA LYS A 80 7.11 -1.60 -12.40
C LYS A 80 7.15 -2.50 -11.17
N GLU A 81 6.31 -2.22 -10.20
CA GLU A 81 6.27 -3.00 -8.97
C GLU A 81 5.82 -4.43 -9.24
N LEU A 82 4.83 -4.60 -10.08
CA LEU A 82 4.35 -5.93 -10.44
C LEU A 82 5.45 -6.72 -11.15
N THR A 83 6.16 -6.09 -12.09
CA THR A 83 7.26 -6.73 -12.80
C THR A 83 8.35 -7.16 -11.83
N PHE A 84 8.70 -6.28 -10.90
CA PHE A 84 9.69 -6.61 -9.88
C PHE A 84 9.29 -7.85 -9.09
N LEU A 85 8.03 -7.91 -8.68
CA LEU A 85 7.54 -9.05 -7.88
C LEU A 85 7.44 -10.33 -8.70
N GLU A 86 7.18 -10.22 -9.99
CA GLU A 86 7.12 -11.40 -10.86
C GLU A 86 8.47 -12.09 -11.02
N THR A 87 9.55 -11.35 -10.81
CA THR A 87 10.90 -11.90 -10.97
C THR A 87 11.49 -12.39 -9.65
N ARG A 88 10.70 -12.45 -8.59
CA ARG A 88 11.13 -12.91 -7.28
C ARG A 88 11.02 -14.45 -7.15
#